data_2c67fb2d3b83a230b79cd8aeba4cc5e3
#
_entry.id   2c67fb2d3b83a230b79cd8aeba4cc5e3
#
_cell.length_a   1.000
_cell.length_b   1.000
_cell.length_c   1.000
_cell.angle_alpha   90.00
_cell.angle_beta   90.00
_cell.angle_gamma   90.00
#
_symmetry.space_group_name_H-M   'P 1'
#
loop_
_entity.id
_entity.type
_entity.pdbx_description
1 polymer ?
#
loop_
_entity_poly.entity_id
_entity_poly.type
_entity_poly.pdbx_seq_one_letter_code
_entity_poly.pdbx_strand_id
1 'polypeptide(L)'
;MVTIIVAAHGESAPALLKTASMILGNLDNVYPVTFLPGQGPEDLIEEYTHIVAEAGSEETLILVDLFGGSPYNAGARFAAEHENIDVVAGVNVPMLIEVISGAGRKNATLKGLVAKAHKAGVKGIRSFQEANQPVQDEKPAAETKPAETPAAPEIPAEQQVEGGHMDAIFTRIDSRLIHGQVAGTWVPYVAPQTFIAASDAAAHDNLRKTLLLQVAPAGVKTNVLDIAKAGRVYNNPKYTGMKTMFVLESPVDVVRLLDEGVEIPEVNVGGVTYKTGMTQLSEAVYASEEDLDAYRELLKRGVKLYVQQLPNHSPVDMAKILKEKGLAS
;
A
#
# COMPACT_ATOMS: atom_id res chain seq x y z
N MET A 1 3.32 -3.93 -31.06
CA MET A 1 3.97 -2.78 -30.35
C MET A 1 3.47 -2.86 -28.93
N VAL A 2 4.31 -2.63 -27.93
CA VAL A 2 3.90 -2.68 -26.52
C VAL A 2 3.55 -1.27 -26.06
N THR A 3 2.37 -1.07 -25.45
CA THR A 3 2.00 0.20 -24.83
C THR A 3 2.73 0.38 -23.50
N ILE A 4 3.23 1.58 -23.24
CA ILE A 4 3.87 1.93 -21.96
C ILE A 4 2.98 2.93 -21.23
N ILE A 5 2.57 2.59 -20.01
CA ILE A 5 1.89 3.51 -19.10
C ILE A 5 2.88 3.86 -17.97
N VAL A 6 3.04 5.12 -17.68
CA VAL A 6 3.81 5.59 -16.52
C VAL A 6 2.84 6.19 -15.53
N ALA A 7 2.63 5.51 -14.40
CA ALA A 7 1.66 5.93 -13.39
C ALA A 7 2.36 6.27 -12.07
N ALA A 8 2.08 7.44 -11.50
CA ALA A 8 2.78 7.91 -10.31
C ALA A 8 1.92 8.84 -9.44
N HIS A 9 2.29 8.95 -8.16
CA HIS A 9 1.68 9.91 -7.25
C HIS A 9 2.00 11.36 -7.68
N GLY A 10 0.99 12.24 -7.60
CA GLY A 10 1.10 13.63 -7.99
C GLY A 10 1.43 13.78 -9.47
N GLU A 11 2.19 14.81 -9.81
CA GLU A 11 2.59 15.16 -11.17
C GLU A 11 3.88 14.46 -11.65
N SER A 12 4.31 13.40 -10.97
CA SER A 12 5.61 12.78 -11.25
C SER A 12 5.64 12.07 -12.60
N ALA A 13 4.56 11.44 -13.04
CA ALA A 13 4.50 10.71 -14.30
C ALA A 13 4.74 11.61 -15.52
N PRO A 14 4.00 12.72 -15.73
CA PRO A 14 4.27 13.64 -16.83
C PRO A 14 5.65 14.29 -16.74
N ALA A 15 6.16 14.57 -15.52
CA ALA A 15 7.50 15.15 -15.35
C ALA A 15 8.60 14.16 -15.77
N LEU A 16 8.49 12.89 -15.41
CA LEU A 16 9.40 11.82 -15.83
C LEU A 16 9.39 11.63 -17.34
N LEU A 17 8.22 11.63 -17.97
CA LEU A 17 8.10 11.52 -19.43
C LEU A 17 8.66 12.75 -20.14
N LYS A 18 8.46 13.94 -19.60
CA LYS A 18 9.10 15.15 -20.11
C LYS A 18 10.63 15.05 -20.06
N THR A 19 11.20 14.48 -18.99
CA THR A 19 12.64 14.23 -18.90
C THR A 19 13.10 13.20 -19.93
N ALA A 20 12.37 12.10 -20.10
CA ALA A 20 12.69 11.07 -21.08
C ALA A 20 12.63 11.64 -22.51
N SER A 21 11.64 12.49 -22.84
CA SER A 21 11.51 13.11 -24.15
C SER A 21 12.67 14.06 -24.50
N MET A 22 13.31 14.67 -23.53
CA MET A 22 14.54 15.48 -23.77
C MET A 22 15.71 14.63 -24.29
N ILE A 23 15.71 13.33 -24.00
CA ILE A 23 16.76 12.40 -24.38
C ILE A 23 16.39 11.60 -25.64
N LEU A 24 15.15 11.14 -25.72
CA LEU A 24 14.67 10.23 -26.76
C LEU A 24 13.94 10.94 -27.91
N GLY A 25 13.52 12.21 -27.72
CA GLY A 25 12.62 12.91 -28.64
C GLY A 25 11.16 12.53 -28.43
N ASN A 26 10.42 12.33 -29.51
CA ASN A 26 9.02 11.93 -29.46
C ASN A 26 8.84 10.58 -28.75
N LEU A 27 7.83 10.50 -27.92
CA LEU A 27 7.46 9.29 -27.18
C LEU A 27 6.14 8.76 -27.74
N ASP A 28 6.24 7.86 -28.71
CA ASP A 28 5.06 7.23 -29.30
C ASP A 28 4.58 6.06 -28.43
N ASN A 29 3.26 5.96 -28.24
CA ASN A 29 2.61 4.90 -27.46
C ASN A 29 3.06 4.83 -25.98
N VAL A 30 3.28 6.01 -25.37
CA VAL A 30 3.69 6.19 -23.97
C VAL A 30 2.76 7.19 -23.30
N TYR A 31 2.08 6.78 -22.23
CA TYR A 31 1.01 7.53 -21.59
C TYR A 31 1.31 7.82 -20.13
N PRO A 32 1.18 9.08 -19.67
CA PRO A 32 1.27 9.39 -18.24
C PRO A 32 -0.08 9.19 -17.54
N VAL A 33 -0.06 8.67 -16.32
CA VAL A 33 -1.21 8.60 -15.44
C VAL A 33 -0.83 9.21 -14.09
N THR A 34 -1.61 10.19 -13.63
CA THR A 34 -1.40 10.87 -12.35
C THR A 34 -2.34 10.31 -11.30
N PHE A 35 -1.85 10.13 -10.08
CA PHE A 35 -2.67 9.81 -8.93
C PHE A 35 -2.72 11.02 -8.00
N LEU A 36 -3.82 11.75 -8.03
CA LEU A 36 -4.02 13.01 -7.32
C LEU A 36 -4.83 12.82 -6.02
N PRO A 37 -4.74 13.76 -5.07
CA PRO A 37 -5.59 13.76 -3.89
C PRO A 37 -7.08 13.69 -4.26
N GLY A 38 -7.81 12.77 -3.62
CA GLY A 38 -9.24 12.54 -3.88
C GLY A 38 -9.53 11.40 -4.86
N GLN A 39 -8.54 10.91 -5.59
CA GLN A 39 -8.69 9.74 -6.45
C GLN A 39 -8.54 8.43 -5.66
N GLY A 40 -9.22 7.38 -6.13
CA GLY A 40 -9.14 6.02 -5.64
C GLY A 40 -8.48 5.05 -6.64
N PRO A 41 -8.27 3.79 -6.25
CA PRO A 41 -7.76 2.76 -7.15
C PRO A 41 -8.66 2.52 -8.38
N GLU A 42 -9.96 2.71 -8.23
CA GLU A 42 -10.94 2.54 -9.29
C GLU A 42 -10.75 3.58 -10.41
N ASP A 43 -10.47 4.84 -10.07
CA ASP A 43 -10.18 5.90 -11.04
C ASP A 43 -8.95 5.56 -11.89
N LEU A 44 -7.92 4.97 -11.27
CA LEU A 44 -6.72 4.52 -11.96
C LEU A 44 -7.00 3.34 -12.90
N ILE A 45 -7.82 2.37 -12.49
CA ILE A 45 -8.20 1.22 -13.31
C ILE A 45 -9.01 1.68 -14.53
N GLU A 46 -9.92 2.63 -14.34
CA GLU A 46 -10.69 3.22 -15.43
C GLU A 46 -9.76 3.90 -16.45
N GLU A 47 -8.77 4.66 -15.98
CA GLU A 47 -7.80 5.33 -16.85
C GLU A 47 -6.88 4.33 -17.58
N TYR A 48 -6.41 3.27 -16.90
CA TYR A 48 -5.67 2.19 -17.56
C TYR A 48 -6.50 1.50 -18.64
N THR A 49 -7.77 1.21 -18.36
CA THR A 49 -8.71 0.61 -19.31
C THR A 49 -8.88 1.47 -20.55
N HIS A 50 -9.08 2.79 -20.35
CA HIS A 50 -9.23 3.75 -21.44
C HIS A 50 -7.97 3.79 -22.32
N ILE A 51 -6.78 3.91 -21.70
CA ILE A 51 -5.52 3.97 -22.44
C ILE A 51 -5.28 2.69 -23.24
N VAL A 52 -5.50 1.52 -22.64
CA VAL A 52 -5.31 0.23 -23.34
C VAL A 52 -6.27 0.10 -24.52
N ALA A 53 -7.52 0.53 -24.37
CA ALA A 53 -8.51 0.52 -25.45
C ALA A 53 -8.14 1.49 -26.58
N GLU A 54 -7.66 2.70 -26.27
CA GLU A 54 -7.26 3.71 -27.24
C GLU A 54 -5.97 3.32 -27.99
N ALA A 55 -4.98 2.80 -27.26
CA ALA A 55 -3.70 2.42 -27.83
C ALA A 55 -3.79 1.24 -28.81
N GLY A 56 -4.78 0.36 -28.66
CA GLY A 56 -5.02 -0.79 -29.54
C GLY A 56 -3.85 -1.77 -29.60
N SER A 57 -2.98 -1.78 -28.60
CA SER A 57 -1.82 -2.68 -28.49
C SER A 57 -2.23 -4.01 -27.87
N GLU A 58 -1.60 -5.10 -28.30
CA GLU A 58 -1.82 -6.43 -27.72
C GLU A 58 -1.18 -6.59 -26.32
N GLU A 59 -0.12 -5.85 -26.03
CA GLU A 59 0.62 -5.95 -24.75
C GLU A 59 0.80 -4.55 -24.12
N THR A 60 0.75 -4.47 -22.80
CA THR A 60 0.93 -3.23 -22.03
C THR A 60 1.88 -3.43 -20.85
N LEU A 61 2.83 -2.51 -20.69
CA LEU A 61 3.70 -2.44 -19.50
C LEU A 61 3.38 -1.17 -18.71
N ILE A 62 2.96 -1.34 -17.46
CA ILE A 62 2.71 -0.24 -16.52
C ILE A 62 3.96 -0.06 -15.65
N LEU A 63 4.57 1.12 -15.70
CA LEU A 63 5.69 1.51 -14.86
C LEU A 63 5.20 2.45 -13.77
N VAL A 64 5.42 2.11 -12.50
CA VAL A 64 4.93 2.91 -11.38
C VAL A 64 6.06 3.38 -10.48
N ASP A 65 5.83 4.46 -9.75
CA ASP A 65 6.83 5.07 -8.87
C ASP A 65 7.15 4.22 -7.64
N LEU A 66 6.12 3.73 -6.94
CA LEU A 66 6.27 3.09 -5.64
C LEU A 66 5.62 1.71 -5.61
N PHE A 67 6.41 0.69 -5.24
CA PHE A 67 5.92 -0.65 -5.00
C PHE A 67 4.90 -0.65 -3.84
N GLY A 68 3.72 -1.23 -4.06
CA GLY A 68 2.63 -1.24 -3.10
C GLY A 68 1.92 0.10 -2.90
N GLY A 69 2.27 1.14 -3.67
CA GLY A 69 1.50 2.38 -3.76
C GLY A 69 0.17 2.19 -4.50
N SER A 70 -0.70 3.21 -4.46
CA SER A 70 -2.00 3.13 -5.15
C SER A 70 -1.89 2.85 -6.65
N PRO A 71 -0.97 3.48 -7.42
CA PRO A 71 -0.75 3.15 -8.82
C PRO A 71 -0.32 1.70 -9.04
N TYR A 72 0.56 1.16 -8.18
CA TYR A 72 0.97 -0.24 -8.26
C TYR A 72 -0.17 -1.19 -7.98
N ASN A 73 -0.92 -0.97 -6.90
CA ASN A 73 -2.01 -1.85 -6.49
C ASN A 73 -3.17 -1.86 -7.50
N ALA A 74 -3.50 -0.69 -8.08
CA ALA A 74 -4.46 -0.59 -9.17
C ALA A 74 -3.97 -1.34 -10.42
N GLY A 75 -2.71 -1.11 -10.82
CA GLY A 75 -2.09 -1.78 -11.95
C GLY A 75 -1.99 -3.30 -11.77
N ALA A 76 -1.64 -3.78 -10.57
CA ALA A 76 -1.58 -5.21 -10.27
C ALA A 76 -2.96 -5.89 -10.31
N ARG A 77 -4.01 -5.22 -9.82
CA ARG A 77 -5.40 -5.71 -9.96
C ARG A 77 -5.81 -5.78 -11.42
N PHE A 78 -5.50 -4.73 -12.19
CA PHE A 78 -5.78 -4.68 -13.62
C PHE A 78 -5.03 -5.77 -14.40
N ALA A 79 -3.74 -5.96 -14.13
CA ALA A 79 -2.93 -7.01 -14.74
C ALA A 79 -3.38 -8.44 -14.37
N ALA A 80 -3.94 -8.63 -13.17
CA ALA A 80 -4.44 -9.95 -12.76
C ALA A 80 -5.63 -10.44 -13.62
N GLU A 81 -6.35 -9.54 -14.26
CA GLU A 81 -7.47 -9.84 -15.17
C GLU A 81 -7.06 -9.88 -16.65
N HIS A 82 -5.76 -9.60 -16.97
CA HIS A 82 -5.24 -9.47 -18.32
C HIS A 82 -3.86 -10.11 -18.45
N GLU A 83 -3.75 -11.27 -19.10
CA GLU A 83 -2.47 -12.01 -19.26
C GLU A 83 -1.38 -11.24 -20.05
N ASN A 84 -1.77 -10.22 -20.79
CA ASN A 84 -0.92 -9.40 -21.65
C ASN A 84 -0.51 -8.05 -21.01
N ILE A 85 -0.69 -7.90 -19.69
CA ILE A 85 -0.33 -6.70 -18.93
C ILE A 85 0.59 -7.07 -17.77
N ASP A 86 1.64 -6.29 -17.55
CA ASP A 86 2.52 -6.43 -16.38
C ASP A 86 2.84 -5.07 -15.76
N VAL A 87 3.24 -5.07 -14.49
CA VAL A 87 3.50 -3.87 -13.69
C VAL A 87 4.88 -3.92 -13.07
N VAL A 88 5.69 -2.90 -13.30
CA VAL A 88 7.02 -2.75 -12.69
C VAL A 88 7.08 -1.47 -11.87
N ALA A 89 7.47 -1.61 -10.60
CA ALA A 89 7.62 -0.49 -9.67
C ALA A 89 9.06 0.03 -9.61
N GLY A 90 9.22 1.27 -9.11
CA GLY A 90 10.50 1.92 -8.96
C GLY A 90 10.97 2.64 -10.22
N VAL A 91 10.00 3.16 -11.01
CA VAL A 91 10.31 3.88 -12.26
C VAL A 91 11.35 4.98 -12.04
N ASN A 92 12.34 4.98 -12.88
CA ASN A 92 13.38 6.00 -12.93
C ASN A 92 13.80 6.29 -14.38
N VAL A 93 14.51 7.38 -14.60
CA VAL A 93 14.88 7.83 -15.95
C VAL A 93 15.68 6.77 -16.74
N PRO A 94 16.71 6.10 -16.19
CA PRO A 94 17.39 5.00 -16.88
C PRO A 94 16.46 3.86 -17.32
N MET A 95 15.50 3.48 -16.48
CA MET A 95 14.47 2.49 -16.80
C MET A 95 13.63 2.95 -17.99
N LEU A 96 13.12 4.20 -17.95
CA LEU A 96 12.30 4.76 -19.03
C LEU A 96 13.03 4.78 -20.36
N ILE A 97 14.28 5.23 -20.39
CA ILE A 97 15.10 5.28 -21.61
C ILE A 97 15.18 3.90 -22.26
N GLU A 98 15.54 2.86 -21.50
CA GLU A 98 15.72 1.50 -22.02
C GLU A 98 14.41 0.84 -22.45
N VAL A 99 13.34 1.05 -21.68
CA VAL A 99 12.01 0.47 -21.97
C VAL A 99 11.42 1.12 -23.22
N ILE A 100 11.38 2.45 -23.28
CA ILE A 100 10.78 3.19 -24.41
C ILE A 100 11.56 2.90 -25.71
N SER A 101 12.91 2.96 -25.66
CA SER A 101 13.73 2.59 -26.80
C SER A 101 13.55 1.12 -27.21
N GLY A 102 13.23 0.25 -26.25
CA GLY A 102 12.95 -1.15 -26.48
C GLY A 102 11.59 -1.38 -27.13
N ALA A 103 10.55 -0.67 -26.67
CA ALA A 103 9.17 -0.81 -27.11
C ALA A 103 8.98 -0.46 -28.60
N GLY A 104 9.76 0.47 -29.15
CA GLY A 104 9.76 0.84 -30.56
C GLY A 104 10.34 -0.20 -31.53
N ARG A 105 10.90 -1.31 -31.02
CA ARG A 105 11.50 -2.36 -31.87
C ARG A 105 10.45 -3.34 -32.37
N LYS A 106 10.61 -3.84 -33.63
CA LYS A 106 9.67 -4.81 -34.25
C LYS A 106 9.44 -6.10 -33.43
N ASN A 107 10.43 -6.50 -32.62
CA ASN A 107 10.38 -7.74 -31.83
C ASN A 107 10.25 -7.41 -30.33
N ALA A 108 9.68 -6.28 -29.97
CA ALA A 108 9.39 -5.94 -28.57
C ALA A 108 8.35 -6.91 -28.00
N THR A 109 8.62 -7.47 -26.82
CA THR A 109 7.69 -8.29 -26.05
C THR A 109 7.58 -7.75 -24.65
N LEU A 110 6.42 -7.89 -24.01
CA LEU A 110 6.19 -7.48 -22.62
C LEU A 110 7.26 -8.06 -21.70
N LYS A 111 7.50 -9.36 -21.73
CA LYS A 111 8.53 -10.05 -20.93
C LYS A 111 9.93 -9.46 -21.15
N GLY A 112 10.28 -9.14 -22.39
CA GLY A 112 11.57 -8.54 -22.73
C GLY A 112 11.72 -7.13 -22.19
N LEU A 113 10.64 -6.33 -22.18
CA LEU A 113 10.64 -4.99 -21.62
C LEU A 113 10.67 -4.99 -20.10
N VAL A 114 9.98 -5.91 -19.44
CA VAL A 114 10.05 -6.10 -17.98
C VAL A 114 11.51 -6.41 -17.56
N ALA A 115 12.17 -7.32 -18.24
CA ALA A 115 13.57 -7.64 -17.96
C ALA A 115 14.51 -6.43 -18.15
N LYS A 116 14.26 -5.61 -19.19
CA LYS A 116 15.01 -4.37 -19.42
C LYS A 116 14.75 -3.32 -18.36
N ALA A 117 13.47 -3.14 -17.96
CA ALA A 117 13.08 -2.25 -16.89
C ALA A 117 13.85 -2.54 -15.60
N HIS A 118 13.82 -3.80 -15.17
CA HIS A 118 14.53 -4.25 -13.98
C HIS A 118 16.04 -4.00 -14.07
N LYS A 119 16.66 -4.46 -15.16
CA LYS A 119 18.11 -4.32 -15.36
C LYS A 119 18.57 -2.86 -15.42
N ALA A 120 17.87 -2.03 -16.18
CA ALA A 120 18.22 -0.61 -16.34
C ALA A 120 17.94 0.19 -15.08
N GLY A 121 16.81 -0.07 -14.42
CA GLY A 121 16.42 0.62 -13.20
C GLY A 121 17.44 0.43 -12.08
N VAL A 122 17.83 -0.81 -11.81
CA VAL A 122 18.85 -1.13 -10.79
C VAL A 122 20.22 -0.58 -11.19
N LYS A 123 20.64 -0.75 -12.45
CA LYS A 123 21.94 -0.26 -12.94
C LYS A 123 22.05 1.27 -12.90
N GLY A 124 20.91 1.97 -12.93
CA GLY A 124 20.87 3.42 -12.87
C GLY A 124 21.14 4.01 -11.48
N ILE A 125 21.12 3.19 -10.44
CA ILE A 125 21.41 3.60 -9.06
C ILE A 125 22.92 3.50 -8.85
N ARG A 126 23.61 4.65 -8.76
CA ARG A 126 25.07 4.70 -8.60
C ARG A 126 25.49 5.85 -7.70
N SER A 127 26.50 5.64 -6.88
CA SER A 127 27.18 6.70 -6.17
C SER A 127 28.44 7.16 -6.92
N PHE A 128 28.82 8.42 -6.76
CA PHE A 128 30.06 8.95 -7.34
C PHE A 128 31.31 8.21 -6.84
N GLN A 129 31.33 7.86 -5.57
CA GLN A 129 32.49 7.16 -4.97
C GLN A 129 32.59 5.72 -5.46
N GLU A 130 31.45 4.99 -5.61
CA GLU A 130 31.45 3.63 -6.17
C GLU A 130 31.83 3.60 -7.63
N ALA A 131 31.43 4.59 -8.42
CA ALA A 131 31.77 4.68 -9.84
C ALA A 131 33.28 4.86 -10.09
N ASN A 132 34.04 5.37 -9.11
CA ASN A 132 35.48 5.61 -9.19
C ASN A 132 36.33 4.51 -8.51
N GLN A 133 35.73 3.46 -7.95
CA GLN A 133 36.49 2.29 -7.48
C GLN A 133 36.88 1.43 -8.68
N PRO A 134 38.13 0.87 -8.73
CA PRO A 134 38.49 -0.08 -9.77
C PRO A 134 37.55 -1.27 -9.71
N VAL A 135 36.98 -1.64 -10.84
CA VAL A 135 36.07 -2.77 -10.98
C VAL A 135 36.76 -4.02 -10.46
N GLN A 136 36.44 -4.45 -9.26
CA GLN A 136 36.67 -5.82 -8.86
C GLN A 136 35.63 -6.64 -9.60
N ASP A 137 36.09 -7.60 -10.43
CA ASP A 137 35.22 -8.54 -11.13
C ASP A 137 34.29 -9.23 -10.13
N GLU A 138 33.07 -8.72 -10.02
CA GLU A 138 32.02 -9.44 -9.32
C GLU A 138 31.72 -10.71 -10.11
N LYS A 139 32.16 -11.86 -9.57
CA LYS A 139 31.60 -13.16 -9.94
C LYS A 139 30.09 -13.05 -10.02
N PRO A 140 29.45 -13.62 -11.07
CA PRO A 140 27.99 -13.66 -11.13
C PRO A 140 27.48 -14.22 -9.81
N ALA A 141 26.69 -13.42 -9.10
CA ALA A 141 25.97 -13.91 -7.94
C ALA A 141 25.12 -15.09 -8.43
N ALA A 142 25.36 -16.26 -7.82
CA ALA A 142 24.60 -17.46 -8.07
C ALA A 142 23.11 -17.11 -8.01
N GLU A 143 22.35 -17.64 -8.97
CA GLU A 143 20.90 -17.60 -8.99
C GLU A 143 20.39 -17.98 -7.60
N THR A 144 19.98 -17.00 -6.82
CA THR A 144 19.24 -17.25 -5.59
C THR A 144 17.89 -17.79 -6.03
N LYS A 145 17.68 -19.08 -5.81
CA LYS A 145 16.35 -19.69 -5.76
C LYS A 145 15.42 -18.74 -5.01
N PRO A 146 14.11 -18.69 -5.38
CA PRO A 146 13.15 -17.93 -4.61
C PRO A 146 13.37 -18.23 -3.14
N ALA A 147 13.66 -17.21 -2.34
CA ALA A 147 13.81 -17.37 -0.92
C ALA A 147 12.48 -17.95 -0.42
N GLU A 148 12.52 -19.18 0.04
CA GLU A 148 11.47 -19.69 0.91
C GLU A 148 11.31 -18.67 2.02
N THR A 149 10.09 -18.17 2.18
CA THR A 149 9.73 -17.27 3.28
C THR A 149 10.31 -17.87 4.54
N PRO A 150 11.21 -17.18 5.28
CA PRO A 150 11.75 -17.74 6.50
C PRO A 150 10.58 -18.15 7.38
N ALA A 151 10.48 -19.41 7.73
CA ALA A 151 9.55 -19.87 8.73
C ALA A 151 9.72 -18.97 9.96
N ALA A 152 8.63 -18.34 10.39
CA ALA A 152 8.63 -17.44 11.52
C ALA A 152 9.38 -18.12 12.67
N PRO A 153 10.29 -17.41 13.37
CA PRO A 153 10.96 -18.00 14.53
C PRO A 153 9.88 -18.53 15.46
N GLU A 154 9.95 -19.83 15.75
CA GLU A 154 9.10 -20.45 16.77
C GLU A 154 9.44 -19.77 18.08
N ILE A 155 8.47 -19.05 18.64
CA ILE A 155 8.60 -18.46 19.97
C ILE A 155 8.69 -19.65 20.95
N PRO A 156 9.69 -19.69 21.86
CA PRO A 156 9.81 -20.78 22.82
C PRO A 156 8.51 -20.98 23.60
N ALA A 157 8.12 -22.23 23.77
CA ALA A 157 6.85 -22.65 24.36
C ALA A 157 6.82 -22.52 25.91
N GLU A 158 7.49 -21.55 26.50
CA GLU A 158 7.51 -21.36 27.95
C GLU A 158 7.13 -19.93 28.32
N GLN A 159 5.85 -19.75 28.55
CA GLN A 159 5.16 -18.95 29.57
C GLN A 159 3.69 -18.80 29.19
N GLN A 160 2.92 -19.86 29.42
CA GLN A 160 1.46 -19.76 29.44
C GLN A 160 1.05 -19.12 30.76
N VAL A 161 0.72 -17.83 30.71
CA VAL A 161 -0.04 -17.18 31.77
C VAL A 161 -1.52 -17.34 31.44
N GLU A 162 -2.27 -18.06 32.29
CA GLU A 162 -3.73 -18.17 32.15
C GLU A 162 -4.34 -16.75 32.15
N GLY A 163 -5.10 -16.42 31.10
CA GLY A 163 -5.91 -15.20 31.04
C GLY A 163 -5.24 -13.96 30.45
N GLY A 164 -4.10 -14.08 29.75
CA GLY A 164 -3.44 -12.93 29.11
C GLY A 164 -3.85 -12.71 27.66
N HIS A 165 -3.67 -11.47 27.18
CA HIS A 165 -3.91 -11.04 25.80
C HIS A 165 -2.74 -10.19 25.26
N MET A 166 -2.75 -9.89 23.96
CA MET A 166 -1.82 -8.93 23.36
C MET A 166 -2.05 -7.52 23.91
N ASP A 167 -1.06 -6.64 23.79
CA ASP A 167 -1.20 -5.22 24.06
C ASP A 167 -1.50 -4.47 22.74
N ALA A 168 -2.72 -3.98 22.56
CA ALA A 168 -3.09 -3.13 21.43
C ALA A 168 -2.54 -1.71 21.66
N ILE A 169 -1.25 -1.50 21.36
CA ILE A 169 -0.56 -0.23 21.64
C ILE A 169 -0.92 0.88 20.65
N PHE A 170 -1.48 0.54 19.50
CA PHE A 170 -1.93 1.51 18.49
C PHE A 170 -2.98 0.87 17.57
N THR A 171 -4.09 1.58 17.40
CA THR A 171 -5.15 1.19 16.45
C THR A 171 -5.40 2.33 15.48
N ARG A 172 -5.42 2.00 14.17
CA ARG A 172 -5.60 2.98 13.10
C ARG A 172 -6.70 2.57 12.13
N ILE A 173 -7.51 3.53 11.73
CA ILE A 173 -8.41 3.41 10.59
C ILE A 173 -7.70 3.97 9.36
N ASP A 174 -7.50 3.13 8.35
CA ASP A 174 -7.01 3.52 7.03
C ASP A 174 -7.61 2.56 5.99
N SER A 175 -8.45 3.08 5.09
CA SER A 175 -9.17 2.26 4.11
C SER A 175 -8.26 1.48 3.15
N ARG A 176 -6.98 1.86 3.07
CA ARG A 176 -5.96 1.17 2.26
C ARG A 176 -5.22 0.09 3.05
N LEU A 177 -5.44 -0.04 4.36
CA LEU A 177 -4.75 -0.98 5.26
C LEU A 177 -3.22 -0.79 5.27
N ILE A 178 -2.47 -1.76 4.74
CA ILE A 178 -1.01 -1.72 4.67
C ILE A 178 -0.60 -1.03 3.37
N HIS A 179 0.08 0.10 3.47
CA HIS A 179 0.62 0.83 2.33
C HIS A 179 1.85 1.64 2.77
N GLY A 180 2.56 2.24 1.81
CA GLY A 180 3.85 2.90 2.05
C GLY A 180 3.86 3.91 3.21
N GLN A 181 2.80 4.70 3.38
CA GLN A 181 2.71 5.68 4.46
C GLN A 181 2.54 5.01 5.84
N VAL A 182 1.72 3.95 5.96
CA VAL A 182 1.56 3.20 7.21
C VAL A 182 2.84 2.42 7.53
N ALA A 183 3.36 1.66 6.58
CA ALA A 183 4.54 0.84 6.76
C ALA A 183 5.83 1.67 6.96
N GLY A 184 5.96 2.78 6.23
CA GLY A 184 7.17 3.61 6.21
C GLY A 184 7.23 4.71 7.28
N THR A 185 6.08 5.15 7.83
CA THR A 185 6.06 6.23 8.83
C THR A 185 5.46 5.82 10.16
N TRP A 186 4.27 5.21 10.16
CA TRP A 186 3.59 4.85 11.40
C TRP A 186 4.21 3.65 12.11
N VAL A 187 4.57 2.59 11.38
CA VAL A 187 5.20 1.41 12.02
C VAL A 187 6.54 1.75 12.66
N PRO A 188 7.46 2.50 12.04
CA PRO A 188 8.69 2.95 12.72
C PRO A 188 8.42 3.87 13.92
N TYR A 189 7.38 4.71 13.86
CA TYR A 189 7.00 5.61 14.95
C TYR A 189 6.42 4.86 16.15
N VAL A 190 5.54 3.88 15.91
CA VAL A 190 4.87 3.06 16.95
C VAL A 190 5.79 1.96 17.48
N ALA A 191 6.68 1.44 16.65
CA ALA A 191 7.60 0.33 16.92
C ALA A 191 6.91 -0.93 17.50
N PRO A 192 5.87 -1.48 16.86
CA PRO A 192 5.18 -2.66 17.35
C PRO A 192 6.01 -3.93 17.12
N GLN A 193 5.75 -4.98 17.90
CA GLN A 193 6.33 -6.31 17.68
C GLN A 193 5.56 -7.09 16.62
N THR A 194 4.25 -6.82 16.50
CA THR A 194 3.41 -7.40 15.45
C THR A 194 2.47 -6.36 14.89
N PHE A 195 2.14 -6.50 13.62
CA PHE A 195 1.24 -5.63 12.87
C PHE A 195 0.11 -6.47 12.26
N ILE A 196 -1.13 -6.15 12.59
CA ILE A 196 -2.31 -6.87 12.12
C ILE A 196 -3.19 -5.91 11.32
N ALA A 197 -3.34 -6.22 10.03
CA ALA A 197 -4.39 -5.65 9.20
C ALA A 197 -5.64 -6.50 9.36
N ALA A 198 -6.67 -5.95 10.00
CA ALA A 198 -7.92 -6.65 10.26
C ALA A 198 -9.01 -6.18 9.29
N SER A 199 -9.38 -7.06 8.36
CA SER A 199 -10.41 -6.82 7.34
C SER A 199 -10.89 -8.16 6.78
N ASP A 200 -12.21 -8.38 6.83
CA ASP A 200 -12.81 -9.60 6.27
C ASP A 200 -12.57 -9.67 4.76
N ALA A 201 -12.78 -8.56 4.06
CA ALA A 201 -12.59 -8.49 2.61
C ALA A 201 -11.14 -8.80 2.20
N ALA A 202 -10.15 -8.19 2.87
CA ALA A 202 -8.75 -8.43 2.55
C ALA A 202 -8.26 -9.82 2.98
N ALA A 203 -8.80 -10.37 4.06
CA ALA A 203 -8.41 -11.70 4.54
C ALA A 203 -8.86 -12.83 3.61
N HIS A 204 -9.99 -12.66 2.94
CA HIS A 204 -10.60 -13.67 2.04
C HIS A 204 -10.24 -13.43 0.55
N ASP A 205 -9.62 -12.32 0.20
CA ASP A 205 -9.07 -12.06 -1.13
C ASP A 205 -7.57 -12.39 -1.15
N ASN A 206 -7.22 -13.51 -1.75
CA ASN A 206 -5.83 -13.98 -1.80
C ASN A 206 -4.89 -13.01 -2.52
N LEU A 207 -5.34 -12.36 -3.59
CA LEU A 207 -4.54 -11.38 -4.32
C LEU A 207 -4.30 -10.14 -3.47
N ARG A 208 -5.36 -9.55 -2.93
CA ARG A 208 -5.28 -8.37 -2.06
C ARG A 208 -4.41 -8.65 -0.82
N LYS A 209 -4.60 -9.80 -0.18
CA LYS A 209 -3.79 -10.24 0.96
C LYS A 209 -2.31 -10.33 0.60
N THR A 210 -1.98 -10.93 -0.53
CA THR A 210 -0.60 -11.04 -1.02
C THR A 210 0.01 -9.66 -1.26
N LEU A 211 -0.71 -8.76 -1.94
CA LEU A 211 -0.25 -7.39 -2.21
C LEU A 211 -0.01 -6.60 -0.91
N LEU A 212 -0.90 -6.71 0.08
CA LEU A 212 -0.73 -6.08 1.39
C LEU A 212 0.51 -6.60 2.13
N LEU A 213 0.76 -7.92 2.10
CA LEU A 213 1.92 -8.51 2.74
C LEU A 213 3.25 -8.17 2.04
N GLN A 214 3.23 -7.90 0.73
CA GLN A 214 4.43 -7.47 0.00
C GLN A 214 4.94 -6.08 0.43
N VAL A 215 4.04 -5.20 0.89
CA VAL A 215 4.42 -3.88 1.43
C VAL A 215 4.56 -3.85 2.94
N ALA A 216 4.56 -5.02 3.57
CA ALA A 216 4.74 -5.13 5.01
C ALA A 216 6.11 -4.58 5.44
N PRO A 217 6.18 -3.90 6.59
CA PRO A 217 7.44 -3.34 7.09
C PRO A 217 8.43 -4.45 7.43
N ALA A 218 9.69 -4.28 7.04
CA ALA A 218 10.75 -5.22 7.36
C ALA A 218 10.95 -5.35 8.88
N GLY A 219 11.14 -6.57 9.37
CA GLY A 219 11.44 -6.84 10.77
C GLY A 219 10.22 -6.84 11.72
N VAL A 220 9.01 -6.57 11.22
CA VAL A 220 7.77 -6.65 12.01
C VAL A 220 6.89 -7.78 11.48
N LYS A 221 6.48 -8.68 12.37
CA LYS A 221 5.58 -9.77 12.00
C LYS A 221 4.22 -9.21 11.58
N THR A 222 3.91 -9.30 10.29
CA THR A 222 2.69 -8.74 9.72
C THR A 222 1.70 -9.83 9.33
N ASN A 223 0.42 -9.63 9.65
CA ASN A 223 -0.66 -10.54 9.32
C ASN A 223 -1.86 -9.79 8.75
N VAL A 224 -2.57 -10.40 7.79
CA VAL A 224 -3.88 -9.94 7.28
C VAL A 224 -4.90 -10.98 7.71
N LEU A 225 -5.81 -10.58 8.59
CA LEU A 225 -6.77 -11.47 9.27
C LEU A 225 -8.19 -10.91 9.11
N ASP A 226 -9.19 -11.79 9.10
CA ASP A 226 -10.58 -11.38 9.34
C ASP A 226 -10.75 -10.86 10.78
N ILE A 227 -11.79 -10.07 11.02
CA ILE A 227 -12.01 -9.41 12.32
C ILE A 227 -12.14 -10.42 13.45
N ALA A 228 -12.92 -11.47 13.27
CA ALA A 228 -13.11 -12.51 14.29
C ALA A 228 -11.82 -13.26 14.60
N LYS A 229 -10.99 -13.54 13.59
CA LYS A 229 -9.69 -14.17 13.80
C LYS A 229 -8.71 -13.23 14.48
N ALA A 230 -8.73 -11.93 14.14
CA ALA A 230 -7.90 -10.93 14.82
C ALA A 230 -8.21 -10.86 16.32
N GLY A 231 -9.51 -10.89 16.70
CA GLY A 231 -9.94 -10.96 18.10
C GLY A 231 -9.47 -12.25 18.79
N ARG A 232 -9.63 -13.41 18.14
CA ARG A 232 -9.13 -14.69 18.70
C ARG A 232 -7.61 -14.71 18.89
N VAL A 233 -6.85 -14.12 17.95
CA VAL A 233 -5.39 -14.04 18.05
C VAL A 233 -4.99 -13.08 19.16
N TYR A 234 -5.67 -11.95 19.32
CA TYR A 234 -5.47 -11.00 20.39
C TYR A 234 -5.66 -11.64 21.78
N ASN A 235 -6.76 -12.37 21.97
CA ASN A 235 -7.14 -13.02 23.23
C ASN A 235 -6.41 -14.37 23.48
N ASN A 236 -5.43 -14.73 22.65
CA ASN A 236 -4.70 -15.98 22.82
C ASN A 236 -3.57 -15.79 23.86
N PRO A 237 -3.59 -16.50 25.01
CA PRO A 237 -2.59 -16.37 26.06
C PRO A 237 -1.13 -16.56 25.61
N LYS A 238 -0.92 -17.30 24.51
CA LYS A 238 0.40 -17.48 23.88
C LYS A 238 1.07 -16.16 23.50
N TYR A 239 0.30 -15.12 23.29
CA TYR A 239 0.78 -13.80 22.81
C TYR A 239 0.64 -12.70 23.87
N THR A 240 0.51 -13.08 25.15
CA THR A 240 0.37 -12.13 26.27
C THR A 240 1.46 -11.07 26.25
N GLY A 241 1.04 -9.79 26.34
CA GLY A 241 1.94 -8.64 26.38
C GLY A 241 2.65 -8.32 25.07
N MET A 242 2.31 -9.02 23.96
CA MET A 242 2.89 -8.71 22.64
C MET A 242 2.36 -7.37 22.13
N LYS A 243 3.23 -6.39 21.97
CA LYS A 243 2.91 -5.06 21.47
C LYS A 243 2.41 -5.12 20.02
N THR A 244 1.11 -4.85 19.83
CA THR A 244 0.41 -5.03 18.57
C THR A 244 -0.10 -3.70 18.05
N MET A 245 0.16 -3.43 16.78
CA MET A 245 -0.49 -2.38 16.00
C MET A 245 -1.60 -3.00 15.16
N PHE A 246 -2.80 -2.43 15.24
CA PHE A 246 -3.93 -2.77 14.37
C PHE A 246 -4.15 -1.69 13.31
N VAL A 247 -4.48 -2.12 12.09
CA VAL A 247 -5.04 -1.24 11.06
C VAL A 247 -6.32 -1.87 10.51
N LEU A 248 -7.36 -1.07 10.39
CA LEU A 248 -8.70 -1.48 9.95
C LEU A 248 -9.19 -0.56 8.83
N GLU A 249 -10.13 -1.03 8.02
CA GLU A 249 -10.64 -0.25 6.88
C GLU A 249 -11.62 0.85 7.28
N SER A 250 -12.39 0.61 8.34
CA SER A 250 -13.52 1.46 8.72
C SER A 250 -13.71 1.55 10.24
N PRO A 251 -14.44 2.54 10.76
CA PRO A 251 -14.85 2.58 12.16
C PRO A 251 -15.80 1.43 12.53
N VAL A 252 -16.58 0.93 11.57
CA VAL A 252 -17.45 -0.25 11.76
C VAL A 252 -16.63 -1.47 12.15
N ASP A 253 -15.49 -1.68 11.48
CA ASP A 253 -14.60 -2.80 11.80
C ASP A 253 -13.96 -2.64 13.17
N VAL A 254 -13.70 -1.41 13.64
CA VAL A 254 -13.21 -1.16 15.00
C VAL A 254 -14.28 -1.53 16.03
N VAL A 255 -15.54 -1.18 15.81
CA VAL A 255 -16.66 -1.58 16.70
C VAL A 255 -16.72 -3.10 16.79
N ARG A 256 -16.66 -3.79 15.67
CA ARG A 256 -16.65 -5.27 15.61
C ARG A 256 -15.45 -5.87 16.33
N LEU A 257 -14.27 -5.27 16.21
CA LEU A 257 -13.08 -5.76 16.89
C LEU A 257 -13.16 -5.58 18.42
N LEU A 258 -13.79 -4.50 18.89
CA LEU A 258 -14.14 -4.31 20.31
C LEU A 258 -15.12 -5.38 20.80
N ASP A 259 -16.11 -5.75 19.97
CA ASP A 259 -17.10 -6.81 20.27
C ASP A 259 -16.43 -8.20 20.37
N GLU A 260 -15.30 -8.42 19.70
CA GLU A 260 -14.46 -9.61 19.84
C GLU A 260 -13.56 -9.57 21.10
N GLY A 261 -13.71 -8.56 21.97
CA GLY A 261 -13.00 -8.44 23.24
C GLY A 261 -11.60 -7.84 23.15
N VAL A 262 -11.28 -7.14 22.05
CA VAL A 262 -10.02 -6.40 21.96
C VAL A 262 -10.13 -5.07 22.71
N GLU A 263 -9.20 -4.78 23.61
CA GLU A 263 -9.17 -3.52 24.34
C GLU A 263 -8.53 -2.41 23.49
N ILE A 264 -9.32 -1.41 23.11
CA ILE A 264 -8.89 -0.31 22.26
C ILE A 264 -9.24 1.02 22.95
N PRO A 265 -8.31 1.65 23.70
CA PRO A 265 -8.59 2.89 24.41
C PRO A 265 -8.65 4.12 23.49
N GLU A 266 -7.93 4.09 22.37
CA GLU A 266 -7.91 5.18 21.40
C GLU A 266 -7.71 4.68 19.97
N VAL A 267 -8.20 5.46 19.00
CA VAL A 267 -8.07 5.15 17.57
C VAL A 267 -7.61 6.39 16.80
N ASN A 268 -6.55 6.21 16.04
CA ASN A 268 -6.09 7.13 15.03
C ASN A 268 -6.88 6.96 13.73
N VAL A 269 -7.49 8.01 13.23
CA VAL A 269 -8.15 8.04 11.92
C VAL A 269 -7.20 8.68 10.92
N GLY A 270 -6.64 7.87 10.04
CA GLY A 270 -5.55 8.29 9.16
C GLY A 270 -5.99 8.67 7.77
N GLY A 271 -6.83 7.84 7.16
CA GLY A 271 -7.32 8.06 5.80
C GLY A 271 -8.47 7.14 5.44
N VAL A 272 -9.54 7.72 4.93
CA VAL A 272 -10.68 6.99 4.35
C VAL A 272 -10.98 7.62 3.01
N THR A 273 -10.79 6.81 1.95
CA THR A 273 -10.99 7.25 0.56
C THR A 273 -12.46 7.55 0.30
N TYR A 274 -12.72 8.62 -0.47
CA TYR A 274 -14.06 8.99 -0.88
C TYR A 274 -14.76 7.88 -1.67
N LYS A 275 -16.02 7.68 -1.38
CA LYS A 275 -16.97 6.93 -2.21
C LYS A 275 -18.23 7.77 -2.37
N THR A 276 -18.99 7.57 -3.45
CA THR A 276 -20.22 8.32 -3.72
C THR A 276 -21.16 8.31 -2.53
N GLY A 277 -21.61 9.47 -2.11
CA GLY A 277 -22.55 9.64 -0.99
C GLY A 277 -21.89 9.81 0.39
N MET A 278 -20.55 9.77 0.48
CA MET A 278 -19.87 10.03 1.75
C MET A 278 -19.75 11.51 2.08
N THR A 279 -19.76 11.81 3.37
CA THR A 279 -19.53 13.15 3.94
C THR A 279 -18.04 13.33 4.24
N GLN A 280 -17.46 14.46 3.83
CA GLN A 280 -16.08 14.81 4.14
C GLN A 280 -15.93 15.27 5.59
N LEU A 281 -15.11 14.60 6.37
CA LEU A 281 -14.76 14.98 7.74
C LEU A 281 -13.46 15.80 7.81
N SER A 282 -12.47 15.45 7.00
CA SER A 282 -11.21 16.19 6.82
C SER A 282 -10.70 16.05 5.40
N GLU A 283 -9.53 16.60 5.07
CA GLU A 283 -8.93 16.45 3.74
C GLU A 283 -8.71 14.99 3.31
N ALA A 284 -8.45 14.10 4.27
CA ALA A 284 -8.13 12.69 4.00
C ALA A 284 -9.15 11.70 4.57
N VAL A 285 -10.26 12.19 5.16
CA VAL A 285 -11.24 11.33 5.85
C VAL A 285 -12.64 11.64 5.37
N TYR A 286 -13.26 10.62 4.78
CA TYR A 286 -14.66 10.61 4.37
C TYR A 286 -15.42 9.56 5.16
N ALA A 287 -16.72 9.73 5.38
CA ALA A 287 -17.56 8.83 6.15
C ALA A 287 -18.91 8.63 5.49
N SER A 288 -19.38 7.41 5.42
CA SER A 288 -20.76 7.05 5.14
C SER A 288 -21.64 7.27 6.38
N GLU A 289 -22.95 7.18 6.26
CA GLU A 289 -23.85 7.23 7.43
C GLU A 289 -23.52 6.09 8.42
N GLU A 290 -23.21 4.89 7.94
CA GLU A 290 -22.80 3.75 8.78
C GLU A 290 -21.49 4.05 9.52
N ASP A 291 -20.53 4.69 8.87
CA ASP A 291 -19.28 5.12 9.51
C ASP A 291 -19.52 6.18 10.57
N LEU A 292 -20.44 7.14 10.32
CA LEU A 292 -20.82 8.17 11.29
C LEU A 292 -21.46 7.55 12.54
N ASP A 293 -22.36 6.58 12.37
CA ASP A 293 -22.96 5.85 13.47
C ASP A 293 -21.89 5.06 14.25
N ALA A 294 -20.97 4.43 13.58
CA ALA A 294 -19.85 3.73 14.21
C ALA A 294 -18.93 4.69 14.99
N TYR A 295 -18.60 5.87 14.47
CA TYR A 295 -17.84 6.87 15.23
C TYR A 295 -18.58 7.33 16.49
N ARG A 296 -19.91 7.55 16.42
CA ARG A 296 -20.73 7.89 17.59
C ARG A 296 -20.71 6.76 18.63
N GLU A 297 -20.85 5.52 18.19
CA GLU A 297 -20.82 4.35 19.06
C GLU A 297 -19.45 4.19 19.74
N LEU A 298 -18.35 4.37 19.02
CA LEU A 298 -16.99 4.33 19.59
C LEU A 298 -16.81 5.41 20.68
N LEU A 299 -17.24 6.65 20.41
CA LEU A 299 -17.20 7.74 21.38
C LEU A 299 -18.07 7.43 22.62
N LYS A 300 -19.25 6.85 22.43
CA LYS A 300 -20.15 6.44 23.51
C LYS A 300 -19.55 5.33 24.39
N ARG A 301 -18.76 4.42 23.79
CA ARG A 301 -17.98 3.38 24.50
C ARG A 301 -16.73 3.94 25.20
N GLY A 302 -16.47 5.23 25.10
CA GLY A 302 -15.33 5.89 25.75
C GLY A 302 -14.01 5.80 24.97
N VAL A 303 -14.04 5.35 23.73
CA VAL A 303 -12.86 5.30 22.87
C VAL A 303 -12.50 6.71 22.40
N LYS A 304 -11.25 7.13 22.57
CA LYS A 304 -10.76 8.41 22.06
C LYS A 304 -10.51 8.29 20.56
N LEU A 305 -11.08 9.21 19.79
CA LEU A 305 -10.91 9.25 18.34
C LEU A 305 -10.21 10.54 17.92
N TYR A 306 -9.17 10.43 17.12
CA TYR A 306 -8.49 11.61 16.58
C TYR A 306 -8.07 11.40 15.13
N VAL A 307 -8.22 12.45 14.32
CA VAL A 307 -7.78 12.48 12.92
C VAL A 307 -6.33 12.94 12.86
N GLN A 308 -5.46 12.10 12.31
CA GLN A 308 -4.06 12.44 12.12
C GLN A 308 -3.48 11.58 10.98
N GLN A 309 -3.15 12.19 9.86
CA GLN A 309 -2.68 11.50 8.68
C GLN A 309 -1.23 10.99 8.82
N LEU A 310 -0.34 11.81 9.36
CA LEU A 310 1.09 11.51 9.57
C LEU A 310 1.48 11.76 11.03
N PRO A 311 2.48 11.05 11.57
CA PRO A 311 2.93 11.23 12.95
C PRO A 311 3.38 12.65 13.30
N ASN A 312 3.85 13.42 12.32
CA ASN A 312 4.30 14.81 12.48
C ASN A 312 3.17 15.85 12.31
N HIS A 313 1.96 15.44 11.96
CA HIS A 313 0.79 16.33 11.94
C HIS A 313 0.19 16.46 13.34
N SER A 314 -0.46 17.59 13.61
CA SER A 314 -1.21 17.76 14.85
C SER A 314 -2.50 16.92 14.82
N PRO A 315 -2.79 16.12 15.86
CA PRO A 315 -4.04 15.39 15.96
C PRO A 315 -5.22 16.33 16.15
N VAL A 316 -6.35 16.02 15.50
CA VAL A 316 -7.61 16.75 15.64
C VAL A 316 -8.65 15.81 16.22
N ASP A 317 -9.30 16.22 17.32
CA ASP A 317 -10.33 15.44 18.01
C ASP A 317 -11.55 15.20 17.10
N MET A 318 -11.97 13.94 16.95
CA MET A 318 -13.09 13.55 16.08
C MET A 318 -14.42 14.07 16.64
N ALA A 319 -14.61 14.07 17.95
CA ALA A 319 -15.85 14.59 18.55
C ALA A 319 -16.04 16.08 18.24
N LYS A 320 -14.94 16.85 18.21
CA LYS A 320 -14.94 18.24 17.78
C LYS A 320 -15.34 18.38 16.31
N ILE A 321 -14.76 17.57 15.42
CA ILE A 321 -15.09 17.58 13.98
C ILE A 321 -16.59 17.28 13.77
N LEU A 322 -17.10 16.22 14.40
CA LEU A 322 -18.51 15.85 14.29
C LEU A 322 -19.45 16.97 14.80
N LYS A 323 -19.09 17.61 15.90
CA LYS A 323 -19.86 18.72 16.45
C LYS A 323 -19.87 19.94 15.52
N GLU A 324 -18.72 20.34 14.99
CA GLU A 324 -18.58 21.48 14.07
C GLU A 324 -19.34 21.27 12.76
N LYS A 325 -19.48 20.03 12.32
CA LYS A 325 -20.22 19.64 11.10
C LYS A 325 -21.71 19.35 11.36
N GLY A 326 -22.20 19.44 12.60
CA GLY A 326 -23.57 19.09 12.94
C GLY A 326 -23.89 17.59 12.87
N LEU A 327 -22.89 16.74 13.01
CA LEU A 327 -22.98 15.27 12.87
C LEU A 327 -22.83 14.53 14.21
N ALA A 328 -22.87 15.23 15.33
CA ALA A 328 -22.60 14.67 16.66
C ALA A 328 -23.79 13.90 17.28
N SER A 329 -24.97 13.93 16.68
CA SER A 329 -26.23 13.31 17.19
C SER A 329 -26.57 12.03 16.45
#